data_f93d87878ed94eac59e5d22e55d4806e
#
_entry.id   f93d87878ed94eac59e5d22e55d4806e
#
_cell.length_a   1.000
_cell.length_b   1.000
_cell.length_c   1.000
_cell.angle_alpha   90.00
_cell.angle_beta   90.00
_cell.angle_gamma   90.00
#
_symmetry.space_group_name_H-M   'P 1'
#
loop_
_entity.id
_entity.type
_entity.pdbx_description
1 polymer ?
#
loop_
_entity_poly.entity_id
_entity_poly.type
_entity_poly.pdbx_seq_one_letter_code
_entity_poly.pdbx_strand_id
1 'polypeptide(L)'
;MFFHSLSTLTVVLVLFFCCWISVDAAQQPNVLVILADDLGYSDLGCYGGEIPTPNIDALAAGGARLTQFYTSARCCPSRASLMTGLYPTQAGIGDFVSHKPNKKRGPGYLGRLSDHCVTLAEVLKPAGYGCYYVGKWHMHTTTGPIVRGFDEFYGYTKDHSHDQYDAGYYIRLPEGRQKEIDPPAEDFYATDVFNEYCLEFIKKGQATKKPWFVFLGHSSPHFPIQAPADRVDSHEAVYRRGWDVLREERFDRMQALGLTDGKQWTLTPRSLVPVDEDDITNGYSGKPNPAWNSLPDDRQHDLARRMAVFAAMVEGVDHGVGQIVQHLKSTNSLENTLILFLSDNGGCYEWGPFGFDGRSRTGQNDLRTGKALREIGGRGTHQAYGSGWANLSNTPFRLYKHFTHEGGICSPLIAHWPKGIQPQKEWVRAPAHMMDIMPTLIEASSAHYPKKKSGGDVLPLEGTSLFPAFRGHDIPERTIGFDHQGAHALRQGDWKIIWSKRMPEAICWELYNLADDRCEMTDLAAKQPDRVQRMASDWEEWASRVDVHWTEPASQK
;
A
#
# COMPACT_ATOMS: atom_id res chain seq x y z
N MET A 1 -7.38 72.00 -73.05
CA MET A 1 -6.38 71.94 -71.97
C MET A 1 -6.82 70.87 -71.01
N PHE A 2 -6.19 69.71 -71.12
CA PHE A 2 -6.51 68.54 -70.30
C PHE A 2 -5.43 68.39 -69.22
N PHE A 3 -5.84 68.40 -67.90
CA PHE A 3 -4.98 68.03 -66.81
C PHE A 3 -5.30 66.58 -66.38
N HIS A 4 -4.30 65.70 -66.52
CA HIS A 4 -4.35 64.34 -65.96
C HIS A 4 -3.86 64.35 -64.55
N SER A 5 -4.70 63.86 -63.61
CA SER A 5 -4.36 63.56 -62.25
C SER A 5 -3.96 62.08 -62.12
N LEU A 6 -2.70 61.83 -61.77
CA LEU A 6 -2.22 60.49 -61.37
C LEU A 6 -2.53 60.29 -59.87
N SER A 7 -3.35 59.32 -59.57
CA SER A 7 -3.54 58.82 -58.22
C SER A 7 -2.60 57.65 -57.93
N THR A 8 -1.67 57.86 -57.04
CA THR A 8 -0.73 56.84 -56.50
C THR A 8 -1.45 55.96 -55.47
N LEU A 9 -1.61 54.68 -55.79
CA LEU A 9 -2.16 53.66 -54.89
C LEU A 9 -1.03 53.12 -54.00
N THR A 10 -1.03 53.47 -52.71
CA THR A 10 -0.07 52.92 -51.73
C THR A 10 -0.63 51.59 -51.19
N VAL A 11 -0.04 50.47 -51.54
CA VAL A 11 -0.37 49.15 -51.00
C VAL A 11 0.39 48.98 -49.68
N VAL A 12 -0.33 49.01 -48.53
CA VAL A 12 0.22 48.66 -47.21
C VAL A 12 0.15 47.17 -47.03
N LEU A 13 1.30 46.51 -47.07
CA LEU A 13 1.47 45.07 -46.80
C LEU A 13 1.52 44.87 -45.27
N VAL A 14 0.41 44.47 -44.64
CA VAL A 14 0.39 44.06 -43.21
C VAL A 14 0.88 42.62 -43.13
N LEU A 15 2.13 42.44 -42.72
CA LEU A 15 2.67 41.15 -42.34
C LEU A 15 2.10 40.71 -40.98
N PHE A 16 1.09 39.82 -41.02
CA PHE A 16 0.67 39.09 -39.80
C PHE A 16 1.76 38.12 -39.41
N PHE A 17 2.57 38.46 -38.43
CA PHE A 17 3.43 37.51 -37.70
C PHE A 17 2.51 36.65 -36.83
N CYS A 18 2.05 35.51 -37.36
CA CYS A 18 1.48 34.45 -36.51
C CYS A 18 2.59 33.90 -35.62
N CYS A 19 2.74 34.44 -34.41
CA CYS A 19 3.40 33.71 -33.34
C CYS A 19 2.63 32.41 -33.11
N TRP A 20 3.10 31.33 -33.68
CA TRP A 20 2.74 30.00 -33.24
C TRP A 20 3.29 29.85 -31.82
N ILE A 21 2.48 30.15 -30.82
CA ILE A 21 2.71 29.65 -29.49
C ILE A 21 2.49 28.13 -29.64
N SER A 22 3.59 27.39 -29.84
CA SER A 22 3.57 25.95 -29.60
C SER A 22 3.17 25.81 -28.14
N VAL A 23 1.91 25.50 -27.88
CA VAL A 23 1.52 24.90 -26.61
C VAL A 23 2.31 23.59 -26.60
N ASP A 24 3.44 23.61 -25.87
CA ASP A 24 4.21 22.39 -25.61
C ASP A 24 3.20 21.41 -25.02
N ALA A 25 2.81 20.40 -25.82
CA ALA A 25 1.92 19.35 -25.33
C ALA A 25 2.59 18.84 -24.07
N ALA A 26 1.97 19.05 -22.93
CA ALA A 26 2.57 18.76 -21.63
C ALA A 26 3.12 17.34 -21.67
N GLN A 27 4.45 17.22 -21.64
CA GLN A 27 5.12 15.94 -21.74
C GLN A 27 4.58 15.02 -20.64
N GLN A 28 4.02 13.87 -21.03
CA GLN A 28 3.51 12.87 -20.10
C GLN A 28 4.57 12.56 -19.03
N PRO A 29 4.21 12.50 -17.74
CA PRO A 29 5.18 12.18 -16.70
C PRO A 29 5.65 10.72 -16.80
N ASN A 30 6.86 10.46 -16.37
CA ASN A 30 7.21 9.12 -15.94
C ASN A 30 6.45 8.77 -14.65
N VAL A 31 6.21 7.49 -14.43
CA VAL A 31 5.46 7.02 -13.25
C VAL A 31 6.25 5.96 -12.51
N LEU A 32 6.44 6.16 -11.22
CA LEU A 32 7.01 5.19 -10.29
C LEU A 32 6.03 4.95 -9.15
N VAL A 33 5.55 3.72 -9.02
CA VAL A 33 4.75 3.28 -7.88
C VAL A 33 5.61 2.37 -7.01
N ILE A 34 5.80 2.75 -5.74
CA ILE A 34 6.57 1.98 -4.75
C ILE A 34 5.59 1.49 -3.69
N LEU A 35 5.41 0.18 -3.60
CA LEU A 35 4.50 -0.47 -2.67
C LEU A 35 5.29 -1.28 -1.65
N ALA A 36 5.21 -0.91 -0.37
CA ALA A 36 5.68 -1.71 0.75
C ALA A 36 4.64 -2.78 1.12
N ASP A 37 5.08 -3.88 1.74
CA ASP A 37 4.27 -5.03 2.13
C ASP A 37 4.21 -5.13 3.65
N ASP A 38 3.03 -5.00 4.24
CA ASP A 38 2.80 -5.00 5.69
C ASP A 38 3.43 -3.81 6.48
N LEU A 39 3.73 -2.69 5.84
CA LEU A 39 4.19 -1.48 6.53
C LEU A 39 3.03 -0.81 7.24
N GLY A 40 3.14 -0.63 8.56
CA GLY A 40 2.10 0.00 9.37
C GLY A 40 1.95 1.50 9.11
N TYR A 41 0.83 2.06 9.57
CA TYR A 41 0.45 3.46 9.30
C TYR A 41 1.50 4.48 9.71
N SER A 42 2.18 4.26 10.83
CA SER A 42 3.10 5.23 11.41
C SER A 42 4.56 4.76 11.46
N ASP A 43 4.96 3.78 10.64
CA ASP A 43 6.35 3.30 10.65
C ASP A 43 7.35 4.28 10.00
N LEU A 44 6.88 5.16 9.12
CA LEU A 44 7.72 6.17 8.46
C LEU A 44 7.96 7.39 9.36
N GLY A 45 9.13 8.00 9.28
CA GLY A 45 9.47 9.22 10.02
C GLY A 45 8.50 10.36 9.75
N CYS A 46 8.11 10.59 8.49
CA CYS A 46 7.11 11.59 8.11
C CYS A 46 5.68 11.30 8.58
N TYR A 47 5.42 10.12 9.16
CA TYR A 47 4.17 9.76 9.85
C TYR A 47 4.38 9.57 11.37
N GLY A 48 5.52 9.95 11.91
CA GLY A 48 5.83 9.92 13.34
C GLY A 48 6.64 8.71 13.82
N GLY A 49 7.03 7.81 12.90
CA GLY A 49 7.87 6.65 13.19
C GLY A 49 9.25 7.02 13.73
N GLU A 50 9.86 6.11 14.48
CA GLU A 50 11.25 6.20 14.91
C GLU A 50 12.23 5.53 13.95
N ILE A 51 11.74 4.77 12.97
CA ILE A 51 12.57 4.15 11.94
C ILE A 51 13.13 5.26 11.04
N PRO A 52 14.44 5.33 10.82
CA PRO A 52 15.02 6.33 9.93
C PRO A 52 14.58 6.11 8.48
N THR A 53 13.81 7.06 7.92
CA THR A 53 13.33 7.02 6.52
C THR A 53 13.58 8.36 5.81
N PRO A 54 14.82 8.90 5.84
CA PRO A 54 15.07 10.27 5.39
C PRO A 54 14.77 10.50 3.91
N ASN A 55 14.87 9.48 3.06
CA ASN A 55 14.63 9.60 1.62
C ASN A 55 13.12 9.64 1.30
N ILE A 56 12.34 8.77 1.95
CA ILE A 56 10.87 8.79 1.86
C ILE A 56 10.31 10.06 2.50
N ASP A 57 10.87 10.49 3.63
CA ASP A 57 10.48 11.73 4.31
C ASP A 57 10.74 12.96 3.43
N ALA A 58 11.83 12.95 2.65
CA ALA A 58 12.11 14.01 1.68
C ALA A 58 11.11 14.04 0.52
N LEU A 59 10.64 12.88 0.01
CA LEU A 59 9.54 12.82 -0.97
C LEU A 59 8.26 13.41 -0.38
N ALA A 60 7.96 13.07 0.87
CA ALA A 60 6.79 13.56 1.60
C ALA A 60 6.83 15.09 1.78
N ALA A 61 7.98 15.64 2.15
CA ALA A 61 8.19 17.07 2.29
C ALA A 61 8.07 17.84 0.97
N GLY A 62 8.44 17.20 -0.15
CA GLY A 62 8.36 17.78 -1.50
C GLY A 62 7.05 17.50 -2.24
N GLY A 63 6.05 16.89 -1.59
CA GLY A 63 4.82 16.44 -2.25
C GLY A 63 3.57 16.57 -1.37
N ALA A 64 2.67 15.61 -1.48
CA ALA A 64 1.44 15.50 -0.70
C ALA A 64 1.44 14.22 0.15
N ARG A 65 0.90 14.31 1.38
CA ARG A 65 0.75 13.21 2.35
C ARG A 65 -0.71 13.05 2.74
N LEU A 66 -1.23 11.83 2.70
CA LEU A 66 -2.62 11.55 3.06
C LEU A 66 -2.75 10.99 4.47
N THR A 67 -3.73 11.47 5.23
CA THR A 67 -4.08 10.92 6.55
C THR A 67 -5.08 9.79 6.48
N GLN A 68 -5.78 9.61 5.36
CA GLN A 68 -6.90 8.70 5.19
C GLN A 68 -6.83 7.97 3.84
N PHE A 69 -5.76 7.20 3.63
CA PHE A 69 -5.65 6.33 2.46
C PHE A 69 -5.98 4.89 2.84
N TYR A 70 -6.99 4.32 2.18
CA TYR A 70 -7.53 3.01 2.51
C TYR A 70 -7.09 1.91 1.56
N THR A 71 -6.94 0.72 2.14
CA THR A 71 -6.56 -0.53 1.47
C THR A 71 -7.64 -1.59 1.69
N SER A 72 -7.45 -2.80 1.17
CA SER A 72 -8.43 -3.89 1.30
C SER A 72 -8.05 -4.90 2.39
N ALA A 73 -7.48 -4.43 3.49
CA ALA A 73 -7.11 -5.17 4.70
C ALA A 73 -6.09 -6.32 4.50
N ARG A 74 -5.68 -6.62 3.27
CA ARG A 74 -4.71 -7.69 2.97
C ARG A 74 -4.04 -7.48 1.63
N CYS A 75 -2.81 -8.01 1.49
CA CYS A 75 -1.92 -7.79 0.37
C CYS A 75 -2.51 -8.14 -1.01
N CYS A 76 -2.98 -9.37 -1.28
CA CYS A 76 -3.46 -9.71 -2.62
C CYS A 76 -4.76 -8.99 -3.03
N PRO A 77 -5.80 -8.81 -2.19
CA PRO A 77 -6.93 -7.96 -2.51
C PRO A 77 -6.54 -6.50 -2.75
N SER A 78 -5.68 -5.95 -1.92
CA SER A 78 -5.20 -4.56 -2.08
C SER A 78 -4.42 -4.38 -3.37
N ARG A 79 -3.50 -5.32 -3.71
CA ARG A 79 -2.76 -5.29 -4.97
C ARG A 79 -3.67 -5.41 -6.19
N ALA A 80 -4.74 -6.20 -6.10
CA ALA A 80 -5.74 -6.29 -7.15
C ALA A 80 -6.49 -4.96 -7.34
N SER A 81 -6.93 -4.31 -6.25
CA SER A 81 -7.58 -2.99 -6.31
C SER A 81 -6.66 -1.92 -6.87
N LEU A 82 -5.41 -1.85 -6.38
CA LEU A 82 -4.39 -0.92 -6.86
C LEU A 82 -4.14 -1.07 -8.37
N MET A 83 -3.99 -2.32 -8.81
CA MET A 83 -3.63 -2.64 -10.18
C MET A 83 -4.77 -2.40 -11.17
N THR A 84 -6.05 -2.48 -10.72
CA THR A 84 -7.21 -2.49 -11.64
C THR A 84 -8.15 -1.29 -11.48
N GLY A 85 -8.09 -0.56 -10.38
CA GLY A 85 -9.05 0.52 -10.07
C GLY A 85 -10.45 0.03 -9.68
N LEU A 86 -10.56 -1.25 -9.29
CA LEU A 86 -11.80 -1.94 -8.92
C LEU A 86 -11.76 -2.44 -7.47
N TYR A 87 -12.91 -2.82 -6.92
CA TYR A 87 -12.92 -3.59 -5.69
C TYR A 87 -12.31 -4.99 -5.91
N PRO A 88 -11.72 -5.61 -4.86
CA PRO A 88 -11.01 -6.90 -5.01
C PRO A 88 -11.87 -8.01 -5.61
N THR A 89 -13.15 -8.09 -5.23
CA THR A 89 -14.12 -9.07 -5.75
C THR A 89 -14.40 -8.85 -7.23
N GLN A 90 -14.60 -7.62 -7.69
CA GLN A 90 -14.74 -7.30 -9.11
C GLN A 90 -13.48 -7.66 -9.90
N ALA A 91 -12.31 -7.52 -9.28
CA ALA A 91 -11.04 -7.96 -9.87
C ALA A 91 -10.83 -9.49 -9.82
N GLY A 92 -11.68 -10.25 -9.11
CA GLY A 92 -11.61 -11.71 -8.98
C GLY A 92 -10.77 -12.22 -7.80
N ILE A 93 -10.27 -11.32 -6.95
CA ILE A 93 -9.40 -11.63 -5.79
C ILE A 93 -10.04 -11.09 -4.50
N GLY A 94 -11.28 -11.43 -4.23
CA GLY A 94 -11.99 -11.06 -3.00
C GLY A 94 -11.46 -11.77 -1.74
N ASP A 95 -10.58 -12.78 -1.91
CA ASP A 95 -9.94 -13.52 -0.83
C ASP A 95 -8.47 -13.72 -1.16
N PHE A 96 -7.87 -14.82 -0.77
CA PHE A 96 -6.50 -15.16 -1.09
C PHE A 96 -6.35 -15.67 -2.54
N VAL A 97 -5.17 -15.47 -3.14
CA VAL A 97 -4.84 -16.09 -4.43
C VAL A 97 -4.89 -17.62 -4.33
N SER A 98 -5.44 -18.30 -5.34
CA SER A 98 -5.63 -19.74 -5.29
C SER A 98 -5.61 -20.36 -6.69
N HIS A 99 -4.95 -21.52 -6.82
CA HIS A 99 -5.02 -22.36 -8.01
C HIS A 99 -6.37 -23.11 -8.13
N LYS A 100 -7.18 -23.11 -7.08
CA LYS A 100 -8.51 -23.72 -7.05
C LYS A 100 -9.55 -22.65 -6.75
N PRO A 101 -10.20 -22.06 -7.77
CA PRO A 101 -11.25 -21.08 -7.57
C PRO A 101 -12.33 -21.60 -6.63
N ASN A 102 -12.80 -20.78 -5.72
CA ASN A 102 -13.95 -21.13 -4.88
C ASN A 102 -15.25 -20.86 -5.64
N LYS A 103 -15.62 -21.81 -6.51
CA LYS A 103 -16.83 -21.69 -7.36
C LYS A 103 -18.13 -21.50 -6.56
N LYS A 104 -18.18 -21.92 -5.30
CA LYS A 104 -19.35 -21.74 -4.44
C LYS A 104 -19.55 -20.28 -4.01
N ARG A 105 -18.47 -19.49 -3.99
CA ARG A 105 -18.50 -18.07 -3.63
C ARG A 105 -18.68 -17.13 -4.82
N GLY A 106 -18.73 -17.64 -6.05
CA GLY A 106 -19.01 -16.84 -7.25
C GLY A 106 -17.77 -16.20 -7.90
N PRO A 107 -18.01 -15.29 -8.88
CA PRO A 107 -16.97 -14.72 -9.74
C PRO A 107 -15.97 -13.82 -9.00
N GLY A 108 -16.34 -13.25 -7.88
CA GLY A 108 -15.47 -12.44 -7.04
C GLY A 108 -14.31 -13.19 -6.38
N TYR A 109 -14.33 -14.54 -6.43
CA TYR A 109 -13.38 -15.40 -5.71
C TYR A 109 -12.66 -16.39 -6.65
N LEU A 110 -12.20 -15.89 -7.80
CA LEU A 110 -11.41 -16.67 -8.77
C LEU A 110 -10.03 -17.02 -8.25
N GLY A 111 -9.51 -16.28 -7.26
CA GLY A 111 -8.14 -16.39 -6.77
C GLY A 111 -7.10 -15.91 -7.76
N ARG A 112 -7.50 -15.27 -8.85
CA ARG A 112 -6.68 -14.66 -9.89
C ARG A 112 -7.39 -13.45 -10.48
N LEU A 113 -6.67 -12.60 -11.20
CA LEU A 113 -7.30 -11.47 -11.91
C LEU A 113 -8.34 -11.95 -12.92
N SER A 114 -9.50 -11.30 -12.89
CA SER A 114 -10.63 -11.53 -13.80
C SER A 114 -10.28 -11.12 -15.24
N ASP A 115 -10.97 -11.72 -16.21
CA ASP A 115 -10.88 -11.32 -17.60
C ASP A 115 -11.66 -10.03 -17.89
N HIS A 116 -12.52 -9.59 -16.97
CA HIS A 116 -13.30 -8.35 -17.04
C HIS A 116 -12.60 -7.11 -16.43
N CYS A 117 -11.35 -7.23 -15.99
CA CYS A 117 -10.56 -6.10 -15.52
C CYS A 117 -9.30 -5.89 -16.37
N VAL A 118 -8.80 -4.67 -16.37
CA VAL A 118 -7.52 -4.29 -16.98
C VAL A 118 -6.56 -3.82 -15.89
N THR A 119 -5.25 -4.00 -16.12
CA THR A 119 -4.20 -3.54 -15.21
C THR A 119 -3.69 -2.15 -15.59
N LEU A 120 -2.96 -1.51 -14.67
CA LEU A 120 -2.25 -0.26 -14.94
C LEU A 120 -1.39 -0.36 -16.20
N ALA A 121 -0.67 -1.47 -16.40
CA ALA A 121 0.16 -1.66 -17.60
C ALA A 121 -0.69 -1.80 -18.88
N GLU A 122 -1.81 -2.53 -18.82
CA GLU A 122 -2.73 -2.68 -19.96
C GLU A 122 -3.37 -1.33 -20.38
N VAL A 123 -3.47 -0.37 -19.44
CA VAL A 123 -3.98 0.99 -19.70
C VAL A 123 -2.88 1.95 -20.16
N LEU A 124 -1.70 1.92 -19.54
CA LEU A 124 -0.62 2.86 -19.84
C LEU A 124 0.16 2.52 -21.11
N LYS A 125 0.30 1.23 -21.44
CA LYS A 125 1.03 0.79 -22.64
C LYS A 125 0.47 1.33 -23.95
N PRO A 126 -0.86 1.33 -24.20
CA PRO A 126 -1.45 1.99 -25.38
C PRO A 126 -1.23 3.50 -25.41
N ALA A 127 -1.01 4.14 -24.27
CA ALA A 127 -0.65 5.57 -24.17
C ALA A 127 0.85 5.84 -24.44
N GLY A 128 1.62 4.81 -24.83
CA GLY A 128 3.01 4.93 -25.24
C GLY A 128 4.05 4.63 -24.16
N TYR A 129 3.63 4.20 -22.96
CA TYR A 129 4.54 3.88 -21.88
C TYR A 129 5.28 2.55 -22.10
N GLY A 130 6.57 2.52 -21.76
CA GLY A 130 7.26 1.28 -21.41
C GLY A 130 6.86 0.87 -19.99
N CYS A 131 6.40 -0.37 -19.79
CA CYS A 131 5.83 -0.83 -18.53
C CYS A 131 6.68 -1.93 -17.91
N TYR A 132 7.19 -1.71 -16.69
CA TYR A 132 8.10 -2.61 -16.00
C TYR A 132 7.62 -2.92 -14.59
N TYR A 133 7.85 -4.15 -14.11
CA TYR A 133 7.47 -4.56 -12.77
C TYR A 133 8.63 -5.22 -12.04
N VAL A 134 8.86 -4.83 -10.79
CA VAL A 134 9.84 -5.44 -9.89
C VAL A 134 9.16 -5.90 -8.61
N GLY A 135 9.51 -7.12 -8.14
CA GLY A 135 9.15 -7.61 -6.82
C GLY A 135 7.95 -8.54 -6.76
N LYS A 136 7.14 -8.41 -5.71
CA LYS A 136 6.01 -9.29 -5.38
C LYS A 136 4.80 -9.00 -6.26
N TRP A 137 4.38 -9.99 -7.09
CA TRP A 137 3.16 -9.89 -7.88
C TRP A 137 1.90 -10.18 -7.07
N HIS A 138 1.82 -11.36 -6.47
CA HIS A 138 0.74 -11.84 -5.60
C HIS A 138 -0.69 -11.70 -6.15
N MET A 139 -0.87 -11.83 -7.47
CA MET A 139 -2.17 -11.85 -8.17
C MET A 139 -2.29 -13.07 -9.09
N HIS A 140 -1.67 -14.19 -8.70
CA HIS A 140 -1.60 -15.49 -9.36
C HIS A 140 -0.65 -15.56 -10.57
N THR A 141 0.00 -16.71 -10.74
CA THR A 141 1.00 -16.95 -11.81
C THR A 141 0.41 -16.96 -13.21
N THR A 142 -0.80 -17.52 -13.39
CA THR A 142 -1.46 -17.60 -14.72
C THR A 142 -1.90 -16.25 -15.25
N THR A 143 -2.06 -15.26 -14.39
CA THR A 143 -2.30 -13.86 -14.72
C THR A 143 -1.07 -13.03 -14.33
N GLY A 144 0.13 -13.55 -14.64
CA GLY A 144 1.40 -12.93 -14.30
C GLY A 144 1.66 -11.60 -15.03
N PRO A 145 2.71 -10.86 -14.64
CA PRO A 145 2.92 -9.48 -15.10
C PRO A 145 3.00 -9.35 -16.61
N ILE A 146 3.71 -10.26 -17.29
CA ILE A 146 3.87 -10.20 -18.76
C ILE A 146 2.53 -10.40 -19.47
N VAL A 147 1.73 -11.39 -19.02
CA VAL A 147 0.39 -11.65 -19.57
C VAL A 147 -0.53 -10.46 -19.34
N ARG A 148 -0.29 -9.70 -18.27
CA ARG A 148 -1.09 -8.54 -17.86
C ARG A 148 -0.43 -7.21 -18.21
N GLY A 149 0.30 -7.16 -19.34
CA GLY A 149 0.70 -5.94 -20.05
C GLY A 149 2.10 -5.40 -19.77
N PHE A 150 2.82 -5.88 -18.75
CA PHE A 150 4.18 -5.45 -18.50
C PHE A 150 5.16 -5.98 -19.55
N ASP A 151 6.14 -5.19 -19.92
CA ASP A 151 7.16 -5.54 -20.91
C ASP A 151 8.23 -6.45 -20.31
N GLU A 152 8.61 -6.17 -19.06
CA GLU A 152 9.64 -6.91 -18.34
C GLU A 152 9.28 -7.02 -16.85
N PHE A 153 9.79 -8.07 -16.23
CA PHE A 153 9.55 -8.39 -14.83
C PHE A 153 10.78 -9.00 -14.18
N TYR A 154 11.07 -8.59 -12.95
CA TYR A 154 11.95 -9.31 -12.04
C TYR A 154 11.29 -9.43 -10.67
N GLY A 155 11.21 -10.64 -10.10
CA GLY A 155 10.58 -10.87 -8.81
C GLY A 155 9.98 -12.26 -8.69
N TYR A 156 8.88 -12.37 -7.97
CA TYR A 156 8.18 -13.65 -7.81
C TYR A 156 6.67 -13.50 -8.01
N THR A 157 6.06 -14.55 -8.59
CA THR A 157 4.62 -14.58 -8.91
C THR A 157 3.86 -15.61 -8.08
N LYS A 158 4.56 -16.52 -7.42
CA LYS A 158 4.00 -17.56 -6.56
C LYS A 158 3.84 -16.99 -5.16
N ASP A 159 2.83 -17.47 -4.45
CA ASP A 159 2.58 -17.34 -3.02
C ASP A 159 2.81 -15.95 -2.36
N HIS A 160 2.53 -15.90 -1.08
CA HIS A 160 2.77 -14.74 -0.21
C HIS A 160 4.17 -14.75 0.41
N SER A 161 4.76 -15.94 0.55
CA SER A 161 6.09 -16.13 1.12
C SER A 161 7.19 -15.69 0.18
N HIS A 162 8.28 -15.24 0.74
CA HIS A 162 9.53 -14.93 0.07
C HIS A 162 10.68 -15.37 0.97
N ASP A 163 11.90 -15.36 0.44
CA ASP A 163 13.13 -15.43 1.22
C ASP A 163 14.06 -14.34 0.71
N GLN A 164 14.46 -13.43 1.61
CA GLN A 164 15.31 -12.30 1.24
C GLN A 164 16.71 -12.73 0.77
N TYR A 165 17.13 -13.95 1.11
CA TYR A 165 18.47 -14.42 0.87
C TYR A 165 18.57 -15.56 -0.17
N ASP A 166 17.45 -16.04 -0.71
CA ASP A 166 17.45 -17.09 -1.73
C ASP A 166 17.21 -16.51 -3.14
N ALA A 167 18.30 -16.32 -3.89
CA ALA A 167 18.24 -15.85 -5.27
C ALA A 167 17.42 -16.75 -6.20
N GLY A 168 17.32 -18.05 -5.89
CA GLY A 168 16.56 -19.04 -6.66
C GLY A 168 15.04 -18.83 -6.58
N TYR A 169 14.57 -18.08 -5.61
CA TYR A 169 13.17 -17.75 -5.43
C TYR A 169 12.63 -16.78 -6.51
N TYR A 170 13.51 -15.97 -7.11
CA TYR A 170 13.15 -14.89 -8.01
C TYR A 170 13.42 -15.22 -9.46
N ILE A 171 12.54 -14.75 -10.36
CA ILE A 171 12.59 -15.00 -11.80
C ILE A 171 12.67 -13.71 -12.59
N ARG A 172 13.30 -13.81 -13.77
CA ARG A 172 13.37 -12.74 -14.76
C ARG A 172 12.49 -13.12 -15.97
N LEU A 173 11.56 -12.25 -16.35
CA LEU A 173 10.67 -12.45 -17.47
C LEU A 173 10.78 -11.30 -18.49
N PRO A 174 10.49 -11.51 -19.80
CA PRO A 174 10.09 -12.79 -20.43
C PRO A 174 11.14 -13.90 -20.30
N GLU A 175 10.72 -15.15 -20.38
CA GLU A 175 11.65 -16.30 -20.37
C GLU A 175 12.76 -16.16 -21.43
N GLY A 176 13.94 -16.68 -21.11
CA GLY A 176 15.14 -16.57 -21.95
C GLY A 176 15.94 -15.28 -21.76
N ARG A 177 15.46 -14.31 -20.96
CA ARG A 177 16.27 -13.17 -20.55
C ARG A 177 17.20 -13.56 -19.40
N GLN A 178 18.48 -13.24 -19.55
CA GLN A 178 19.42 -13.38 -18.43
C GLN A 178 19.07 -12.38 -17.33
N LYS A 179 19.41 -12.74 -16.10
CA LYS A 179 19.42 -11.79 -14.99
C LYS A 179 20.58 -10.81 -15.22
N GLU A 180 20.29 -9.56 -15.41
CA GLU A 180 21.31 -8.52 -15.57
C GLU A 180 22.00 -8.21 -14.23
N ILE A 181 21.27 -8.41 -13.13
CA ILE A 181 21.74 -8.23 -11.76
C ILE A 181 21.62 -9.59 -11.09
N ASP A 182 22.73 -10.21 -10.78
CA ASP A 182 22.81 -11.55 -10.20
C ASP A 182 24.05 -11.63 -9.28
N PRO A 183 23.98 -11.00 -8.09
CA PRO A 183 25.08 -11.01 -7.14
C PRO A 183 25.40 -12.43 -6.69
N PRO A 184 26.62 -12.70 -6.18
CA PRO A 184 26.95 -13.96 -5.53
C PRO A 184 25.91 -14.35 -4.47
N ALA A 185 25.67 -15.64 -4.27
CA ALA A 185 24.62 -16.10 -3.34
C ALA A 185 24.84 -15.61 -1.89
N GLU A 186 26.09 -15.44 -1.49
CA GLU A 186 26.48 -14.87 -0.18
C GLU A 186 26.12 -13.39 -0.02
N ASP A 187 26.12 -12.63 -1.12
CA ASP A 187 25.84 -11.20 -1.12
C ASP A 187 24.39 -10.89 -1.48
N PHE A 188 23.61 -11.91 -1.90
CA PHE A 188 22.24 -11.72 -2.32
C PHE A 188 21.33 -11.31 -1.15
N TYR A 189 20.66 -10.15 -1.33
CA TYR A 189 19.58 -9.69 -0.46
C TYR A 189 18.48 -9.07 -1.34
N ALA A 190 17.29 -9.67 -1.34
CA ALA A 190 16.24 -9.37 -2.32
C ALA A 190 15.79 -7.92 -2.33
N THR A 191 15.70 -7.25 -1.16
CA THR A 191 15.32 -5.84 -1.09
C THR A 191 16.30 -4.95 -1.87
N ASP A 192 17.61 -5.17 -1.72
CA ASP A 192 18.63 -4.41 -2.44
C ASP A 192 18.58 -4.73 -3.95
N VAL A 193 18.45 -6.00 -4.31
CA VAL A 193 18.34 -6.44 -5.71
C VAL A 193 17.07 -5.87 -6.38
N PHE A 194 15.95 -5.74 -5.67
CA PHE A 194 14.76 -5.09 -6.21
C PHE A 194 15.01 -3.61 -6.49
N ASN A 195 15.72 -2.91 -5.62
CA ASN A 195 16.10 -1.51 -5.83
C ASN A 195 16.98 -1.36 -7.08
N GLU A 196 17.96 -2.26 -7.27
CA GLU A 196 18.84 -2.27 -8.43
C GLU A 196 18.09 -2.58 -9.73
N TYR A 197 17.17 -3.57 -9.74
CA TYR A 197 16.31 -3.83 -10.90
C TYR A 197 15.34 -2.69 -11.21
N CYS A 198 14.85 -1.99 -10.21
CA CYS A 198 14.05 -0.78 -10.42
C CYS A 198 14.86 0.28 -11.16
N LEU A 199 16.10 0.53 -10.73
CA LEU A 199 17.03 1.43 -11.42
C LEU A 199 17.36 0.97 -12.85
N GLU A 200 17.58 -0.33 -13.04
CA GLU A 200 17.81 -0.92 -14.37
C GLU A 200 16.64 -0.66 -15.31
N PHE A 201 15.41 -0.88 -14.86
CA PHE A 201 14.22 -0.65 -15.67
C PHE A 201 13.96 0.85 -15.93
N ILE A 202 14.25 1.71 -14.97
CA ILE A 202 14.22 3.17 -15.19
C ILE A 202 15.20 3.57 -16.30
N LYS A 203 16.45 3.09 -16.25
CA LYS A 203 17.46 3.35 -17.28
C LYS A 203 17.02 2.83 -18.66
N LYS A 204 16.44 1.63 -18.72
CA LYS A 204 15.84 1.08 -19.97
C LYS A 204 14.73 1.99 -20.51
N GLY A 205 13.81 2.41 -19.65
CA GLY A 205 12.74 3.34 -20.01
C GLY A 205 13.29 4.66 -20.57
N GLN A 206 14.25 5.26 -19.87
CA GLN A 206 14.90 6.51 -20.31
C GLN A 206 15.59 6.37 -21.67
N ALA A 207 16.24 5.23 -21.94
CA ALA A 207 16.92 4.97 -23.21
C ALA A 207 15.95 4.94 -24.41
N THR A 208 14.66 4.63 -24.21
CA THR A 208 13.64 4.61 -25.27
C THR A 208 13.14 6.01 -25.65
N LYS A 209 13.43 7.04 -24.87
CA LYS A 209 12.89 8.40 -24.99
C LYS A 209 11.35 8.46 -24.94
N LYS A 210 10.70 7.43 -24.41
CA LYS A 210 9.27 7.35 -24.16
C LYS A 210 9.00 7.50 -22.66
N PRO A 211 7.78 7.89 -22.24
CA PRO A 211 7.43 7.82 -20.84
C PRO A 211 7.50 6.37 -20.37
N TRP A 212 7.88 6.17 -19.12
CA TRP A 212 7.98 4.84 -18.53
C TRP A 212 7.13 4.75 -17.26
N PHE A 213 6.64 3.56 -17.01
CA PHE A 213 5.96 3.15 -15.79
C PHE A 213 6.73 2.01 -15.15
N VAL A 214 7.22 2.21 -13.93
CA VAL A 214 7.82 1.16 -13.12
C VAL A 214 6.97 0.95 -11.87
N PHE A 215 6.59 -0.30 -11.63
CA PHE A 215 5.98 -0.72 -10.38
C PHE A 215 7.01 -1.49 -9.56
N LEU A 216 7.40 -0.94 -8.39
CA LEU A 216 8.29 -1.56 -7.44
C LEU A 216 7.47 -2.07 -6.25
N GLY A 217 7.11 -3.35 -6.29
CA GLY A 217 6.37 -4.03 -5.23
C GLY A 217 7.30 -4.78 -4.30
N HIS A 218 7.79 -4.11 -3.25
CA HIS A 218 8.61 -4.77 -2.25
C HIS A 218 7.89 -5.94 -1.58
N SER A 219 8.66 -6.92 -1.10
CA SER A 219 8.23 -7.89 -0.11
C SER A 219 8.58 -7.46 1.32
N SER A 220 9.42 -6.45 1.47
CA SER A 220 9.75 -5.82 2.75
C SER A 220 8.66 -4.82 3.17
N PRO A 221 8.35 -4.76 4.48
CA PRO A 221 8.89 -5.52 5.60
C PRO A 221 8.07 -6.76 6.02
N HIS A 222 7.29 -7.39 5.12
CA HIS A 222 6.51 -8.62 5.38
C HIS A 222 7.40 -9.76 5.93
N PHE A 223 6.82 -10.63 6.76
CA PHE A 223 7.52 -11.85 7.20
C PHE A 223 7.80 -12.81 6.01
N PRO A 224 8.87 -13.64 6.10
CA PRO A 224 9.84 -13.73 7.17
C PRO A 224 10.63 -12.42 7.30
N ILE A 225 10.75 -11.93 8.53
CA ILE A 225 11.60 -10.78 8.79
C ILE A 225 13.06 -11.20 8.65
N GLN A 226 13.76 -10.59 7.70
CA GLN A 226 15.14 -10.92 7.37
C GLN A 226 15.87 -9.66 6.91
N ALA A 227 17.02 -9.34 7.52
CA ALA A 227 17.85 -8.21 7.16
C ALA A 227 19.33 -8.45 7.47
N PRO A 228 20.28 -7.79 6.77
CA PRO A 228 21.69 -7.84 7.09
C PRO A 228 21.98 -7.45 8.54
N ALA A 229 22.83 -8.23 9.22
CA ALA A 229 23.05 -8.12 10.66
C ALA A 229 23.59 -6.73 11.08
N ASP A 230 24.44 -6.12 10.27
CA ASP A 230 24.99 -4.79 10.48
C ASP A 230 23.94 -3.69 10.50
N ARG A 231 22.88 -3.82 9.66
CA ARG A 231 21.71 -2.92 9.68
C ARG A 231 20.86 -3.15 10.92
N VAL A 232 20.65 -4.41 11.32
CA VAL A 232 19.81 -4.77 12.47
C VAL A 232 20.39 -4.27 13.79
N ASP A 233 21.71 -4.39 13.99
CA ASP A 233 22.38 -4.06 15.25
C ASP A 233 22.22 -2.57 15.63
N SER A 234 22.06 -1.68 14.64
CA SER A 234 21.84 -0.25 14.88
C SER A 234 20.49 0.08 15.51
N HIS A 235 19.49 -0.78 15.36
CA HIS A 235 18.12 -0.54 15.83
C HIS A 235 17.79 -1.18 17.19
N GLU A 236 18.54 -2.19 17.63
CA GLU A 236 18.17 -3.01 18.79
C GLU A 236 17.96 -2.19 20.08
N ALA A 237 18.84 -1.21 20.32
CA ALA A 237 18.76 -0.37 21.52
C ALA A 237 17.46 0.44 21.61
N VAL A 238 16.90 0.86 20.47
CA VAL A 238 15.63 1.60 20.42
C VAL A 238 14.49 0.70 20.88
N TYR A 239 14.40 -0.53 20.38
CA TYR A 239 13.29 -1.43 20.65
C TYR A 239 13.36 -2.13 22.01
N ARG A 240 14.52 -2.13 22.66
CA ARG A 240 14.65 -2.52 24.07
C ARG A 240 13.82 -1.66 25.03
N ARG A 241 13.43 -0.48 24.62
CA ARG A 241 12.57 0.44 25.37
C ARG A 241 11.10 -0.02 25.41
N GLY A 242 10.71 -0.92 24.52
CA GLY A 242 9.42 -1.55 24.45
C GLY A 242 8.32 -0.76 23.74
N TRP A 243 7.30 -1.49 23.32
CA TRP A 243 6.21 -0.92 22.50
C TRP A 243 5.34 0.11 23.23
N ASP A 244 5.16 0.00 24.57
CA ASP A 244 4.30 0.96 25.28
C ASP A 244 4.90 2.38 25.24
N VAL A 245 6.18 2.52 25.58
CA VAL A 245 6.90 3.80 25.54
C VAL A 245 7.00 4.33 24.10
N LEU A 246 7.35 3.46 23.17
CA LEU A 246 7.52 3.88 21.77
C LEU A 246 6.20 4.31 21.13
N ARG A 247 5.06 3.71 21.50
CA ARG A 247 3.74 4.14 21.03
C ARG A 247 3.37 5.54 21.51
N GLU A 248 3.64 5.86 22.78
CA GLU A 248 3.44 7.20 23.33
C GLU A 248 4.29 8.24 22.58
N GLU A 249 5.59 7.99 22.45
CA GLU A 249 6.51 8.89 21.74
C GLU A 249 6.17 9.03 20.26
N ARG A 250 5.74 7.94 19.60
CA ARG A 250 5.29 7.97 18.21
C ARG A 250 4.05 8.85 18.06
N PHE A 251 3.10 8.73 18.98
CA PHE A 251 1.90 9.57 19.00
C PHE A 251 2.21 11.05 19.25
N ASP A 252 3.14 11.35 20.18
CA ASP A 252 3.60 12.72 20.41
C ASP A 252 4.24 13.34 19.15
N ARG A 253 5.06 12.56 18.43
CA ARG A 253 5.63 13.00 17.14
C ARG A 253 4.56 13.23 16.08
N MET A 254 3.53 12.38 16.01
CA MET A 254 2.39 12.57 15.09
C MET A 254 1.66 13.88 15.37
N GLN A 255 1.47 14.23 16.64
CA GLN A 255 0.90 15.52 17.06
C GLN A 255 1.80 16.69 16.64
N ALA A 256 3.09 16.58 16.90
CA ALA A 256 4.07 17.62 16.53
C ALA A 256 4.15 17.84 15.00
N LEU A 257 3.92 16.80 14.19
CA LEU A 257 3.85 16.88 12.73
C LEU A 257 2.51 17.45 12.21
N GLY A 258 1.54 17.75 13.09
CA GLY A 258 0.20 18.19 12.71
C GLY A 258 -0.63 17.12 11.99
N LEU A 259 -0.22 15.86 12.06
CA LEU A 259 -0.97 14.74 11.49
C LEU A 259 -2.31 14.57 12.20
N THR A 260 -2.29 14.70 13.52
CA THR A 260 -3.48 14.71 14.36
C THR A 260 -3.97 16.14 14.54
N ASP A 261 -5.26 16.38 14.50
CA ASP A 261 -5.84 17.72 14.70
C ASP A 261 -6.21 18.03 16.18
N GLY A 262 -5.69 17.21 17.10
CA GLY A 262 -5.74 17.44 18.53
C GLY A 262 -7.07 17.10 19.23
N LYS A 263 -8.16 16.84 18.51
CA LYS A 263 -9.48 16.53 19.10
C LYS A 263 -10.01 15.15 18.76
N GLN A 264 -9.72 14.65 17.60
CA GLN A 264 -10.30 13.42 17.02
C GLN A 264 -9.40 12.20 17.20
N TRP A 265 -8.16 12.42 17.59
CA TRP A 265 -7.13 11.39 17.66
C TRP A 265 -6.76 11.11 19.10
N THR A 266 -6.88 9.87 19.51
CA THR A 266 -6.50 9.37 20.82
C THR A 266 -5.56 8.19 20.67
N LEU A 267 -4.50 8.13 21.46
CA LEU A 267 -3.68 6.92 21.51
C LEU A 267 -4.54 5.77 22.04
N THR A 268 -4.79 4.77 21.18
CA THR A 268 -5.59 3.61 21.59
C THR A 268 -4.87 2.79 22.66
N PRO A 269 -5.57 2.07 23.55
CA PRO A 269 -4.98 1.07 24.43
C PRO A 269 -4.24 -0.02 23.60
N ARG A 270 -3.48 -0.86 24.27
CA ARG A 270 -2.91 -2.04 23.62
C ARG A 270 -4.03 -2.85 22.97
N SER A 271 -3.92 -3.04 21.65
CA SER A 271 -4.92 -3.77 20.88
C SER A 271 -5.06 -5.22 21.34
N LEU A 272 -6.25 -5.77 21.10
CA LEU A 272 -6.51 -7.18 21.37
C LEU A 272 -5.64 -8.06 20.47
N VAL A 273 -5.14 -9.14 21.01
CA VAL A 273 -4.72 -10.30 20.24
C VAL A 273 -6.00 -10.97 19.76
N PRO A 274 -6.18 -11.22 18.46
CA PRO A 274 -7.43 -11.78 17.94
C PRO A 274 -7.84 -13.09 18.62
N VAL A 275 -9.11 -13.46 18.53
CA VAL A 275 -9.60 -14.73 19.09
C VAL A 275 -8.91 -15.93 18.45
N ASP A 276 -8.80 -16.99 19.23
CA ASP A 276 -8.13 -18.22 18.86
C ASP A 276 -8.77 -18.89 17.64
N GLU A 277 -7.93 -19.44 16.77
CA GLU A 277 -8.30 -20.36 15.72
C GLU A 277 -7.67 -21.72 16.07
N ASP A 278 -8.35 -22.82 15.83
CA ASP A 278 -8.00 -24.16 16.32
C ASP A 278 -6.56 -24.61 16.04
N ASP A 279 -5.92 -24.05 15.01
CA ASP A 279 -4.55 -24.35 14.59
C ASP A 279 -3.50 -23.33 15.08
N ILE A 280 -3.88 -22.33 15.90
CA ILE A 280 -2.99 -21.29 16.44
C ILE A 280 -2.74 -21.51 17.94
N THR A 281 -1.50 -21.56 18.36
CA THR A 281 -1.11 -22.04 19.70
C THR A 281 -0.54 -21.00 20.66
N ASN A 282 -0.11 -19.82 20.23
CA ASN A 282 0.67 -18.90 21.08
C ASN A 282 -0.10 -17.70 21.67
N GLY A 283 -1.23 -17.93 22.32
CA GLY A 283 -1.92 -16.88 23.07
C GLY A 283 -2.86 -16.02 22.23
N TYR A 284 -3.42 -16.59 21.20
CA TYR A 284 -4.47 -16.03 20.36
C TYR A 284 -5.79 -16.08 21.14
N SER A 285 -6.10 -15.06 21.90
CA SER A 285 -7.07 -15.21 23.00
C SER A 285 -8.14 -14.13 23.10
N GLY A 286 -8.14 -13.12 22.22
CA GLY A 286 -9.03 -11.96 22.37
C GLY A 286 -8.70 -11.06 23.58
N LYS A 287 -7.56 -11.26 24.22
CA LYS A 287 -7.05 -10.39 25.31
C LYS A 287 -6.13 -9.31 24.75
N PRO A 288 -5.96 -8.18 25.48
CA PRO A 288 -4.98 -7.18 25.09
C PRO A 288 -3.55 -7.74 25.00
N ASN A 289 -2.75 -7.21 24.09
CA ASN A 289 -1.31 -7.48 24.09
C ASN A 289 -0.73 -7.24 25.49
N PRO A 290 0.24 -8.06 25.93
CA PRO A 290 0.85 -7.90 27.25
C PRO A 290 1.54 -6.53 27.38
N ALA A 291 1.59 -5.98 28.57
CA ALA A 291 2.42 -4.84 28.86
C ALA A 291 3.90 -5.23 28.71
N TRP A 292 4.70 -4.38 28.06
CA TRP A 292 6.12 -4.67 27.85
C TRP A 292 6.85 -5.03 29.13
N ASN A 293 6.65 -4.21 30.18
CA ASN A 293 7.31 -4.41 31.48
C ASN A 293 6.81 -5.65 32.26
N SER A 294 5.76 -6.33 31.79
CA SER A 294 5.32 -7.60 32.36
C SER A 294 6.06 -8.82 31.78
N LEU A 295 6.83 -8.62 30.74
CA LEU A 295 7.57 -9.68 30.07
C LEU A 295 8.92 -9.95 30.75
N PRO A 296 9.37 -11.22 30.82
CA PRO A 296 10.73 -11.54 31.24
C PRO A 296 11.79 -10.86 30.35
N ASP A 297 12.94 -10.52 30.91
CA ASP A 297 14.01 -9.79 30.22
C ASP A 297 14.48 -10.50 28.92
N ASP A 298 14.66 -11.83 28.97
CA ASP A 298 15.01 -12.62 27.78
C ASP A 298 13.96 -12.50 26.66
N ARG A 299 12.66 -12.46 27.01
CA ARG A 299 11.58 -12.27 26.04
C ARG A 299 11.59 -10.85 25.49
N GLN A 300 11.88 -9.85 26.30
CA GLN A 300 12.05 -8.47 25.83
C GLN A 300 13.22 -8.37 24.83
N HIS A 301 14.34 -9.05 25.08
CA HIS A 301 15.46 -9.11 24.15
C HIS A 301 15.09 -9.76 22.82
N ASP A 302 14.45 -10.94 22.84
CA ASP A 302 13.98 -11.64 21.66
C ASP A 302 13.07 -10.75 20.79
N LEU A 303 12.06 -10.15 21.42
CA LEU A 303 11.09 -9.30 20.71
C LEU A 303 11.72 -7.99 20.20
N ALA A 304 12.61 -7.37 20.96
CA ALA A 304 13.34 -6.19 20.52
C ALA A 304 14.19 -6.49 19.28
N ARG A 305 14.87 -7.65 19.25
CA ARG A 305 15.64 -8.07 18.07
C ARG A 305 14.74 -8.30 16.85
N ARG A 306 13.56 -8.90 17.00
CA ARG A 306 12.59 -9.07 15.90
C ARG A 306 12.16 -7.73 15.31
N MET A 307 11.84 -6.75 16.16
CA MET A 307 11.47 -5.41 15.68
C MET A 307 12.65 -4.67 15.05
N ALA A 308 13.86 -4.86 15.54
CA ALA A 308 15.08 -4.32 14.94
C ALA A 308 15.30 -4.86 13.51
N VAL A 309 15.00 -6.14 13.27
CA VAL A 309 15.04 -6.71 11.91
C VAL A 309 14.00 -6.06 11.01
N PHE A 310 12.77 -5.89 11.49
CA PHE A 310 11.71 -5.19 10.75
C PHE A 310 12.13 -3.76 10.39
N ALA A 311 12.68 -3.01 11.33
CA ALA A 311 13.17 -1.65 11.09
C ALA A 311 14.28 -1.61 10.05
N ALA A 312 15.23 -2.54 10.09
CA ALA A 312 16.29 -2.68 9.11
C ALA A 312 15.77 -3.00 7.69
N MET A 313 14.67 -3.77 7.58
CA MET A 313 13.99 -4.00 6.31
C MET A 313 13.38 -2.72 5.74
N VAL A 314 12.72 -1.91 6.59
CA VAL A 314 12.16 -0.60 6.20
C VAL A 314 13.27 0.37 5.76
N GLU A 315 14.37 0.41 6.50
CA GLU A 315 15.55 1.22 6.14
C GLU A 315 16.13 0.80 4.78
N GLY A 316 16.15 -0.51 4.47
CA GLY A 316 16.56 -1.02 3.16
C GLY A 316 15.67 -0.52 2.01
N VAL A 317 14.36 -0.41 2.24
CA VAL A 317 13.41 0.20 1.29
C VAL A 317 13.72 1.69 1.11
N ASP A 318 13.91 2.43 2.22
CA ASP A 318 14.24 3.86 2.18
C ASP A 318 15.57 4.13 1.45
N HIS A 319 16.58 3.30 1.69
CA HIS A 319 17.87 3.39 1.00
C HIS A 319 17.70 3.29 -0.52
N GLY A 320 16.90 2.32 -0.99
CA GLY A 320 16.58 2.17 -2.41
C GLY A 320 15.85 3.37 -2.99
N VAL A 321 14.89 3.94 -2.26
CA VAL A 321 14.23 5.19 -2.66
C VAL A 321 15.27 6.31 -2.83
N GLY A 322 16.24 6.42 -1.92
CA GLY A 322 17.33 7.39 -2.01
C GLY A 322 18.17 7.22 -3.29
N GLN A 323 18.56 5.99 -3.62
CA GLN A 323 19.31 5.68 -4.84
C GLN A 323 18.53 6.04 -6.10
N ILE A 324 17.23 5.69 -6.15
CA ILE A 324 16.35 6.00 -7.27
C ILE A 324 16.20 7.52 -7.44
N VAL A 325 15.89 8.24 -6.37
CA VAL A 325 15.75 9.71 -6.41
C VAL A 325 17.05 10.39 -6.84
N GLN A 326 18.19 9.93 -6.36
CA GLN A 326 19.50 10.45 -6.78
C GLN A 326 19.74 10.22 -8.27
N HIS A 327 19.43 9.04 -8.80
CA HIS A 327 19.51 8.76 -10.23
C HIS A 327 18.59 9.68 -11.04
N LEU A 328 17.31 9.84 -10.64
CA LEU A 328 16.38 10.73 -11.33
C LEU A 328 16.83 12.19 -11.32
N LYS A 329 17.43 12.66 -10.22
CA LYS A 329 18.07 14.00 -10.16
C LYS A 329 19.24 14.13 -11.12
N SER A 330 20.15 13.15 -11.13
CA SER A 330 21.35 13.18 -11.99
C SER A 330 21.05 13.14 -13.48
N THR A 331 19.89 12.59 -13.86
CA THR A 331 19.40 12.51 -15.24
C THR A 331 18.36 13.60 -15.59
N ASN A 332 18.15 14.59 -14.69
CA ASN A 332 17.15 15.67 -14.85
C ASN A 332 15.72 15.15 -15.13
N SER A 333 15.36 13.98 -14.65
CA SER A 333 14.05 13.37 -14.87
C SER A 333 13.13 13.43 -13.66
N LEU A 334 13.63 13.78 -12.46
CA LEU A 334 12.81 13.86 -11.25
C LEU A 334 11.64 14.84 -11.39
N GLU A 335 11.89 16.00 -11.99
CA GLU A 335 10.88 17.06 -12.16
C GLU A 335 9.62 16.56 -12.87
N ASN A 336 9.78 15.66 -13.85
CA ASN A 336 8.66 15.08 -14.61
C ASN A 336 8.45 13.59 -14.32
N THR A 337 8.65 13.17 -13.08
CA THR A 337 8.36 11.82 -12.59
C THR A 337 7.36 11.90 -11.43
N LEU A 338 6.18 11.29 -11.62
CA LEU A 338 5.22 11.05 -10.54
C LEU A 338 5.67 9.83 -9.74
N ILE A 339 6.01 10.04 -8.48
CA ILE A 339 6.38 8.98 -7.52
C ILE A 339 5.24 8.83 -6.51
N LEU A 340 4.70 7.63 -6.38
CA LEU A 340 3.75 7.26 -5.34
C LEU A 340 4.41 6.23 -4.42
N PHE A 341 4.45 6.52 -3.12
CA PHE A 341 4.88 5.57 -2.09
C PHE A 341 3.70 5.20 -1.19
N LEU A 342 3.43 3.92 -0.99
CA LEU A 342 2.28 3.43 -0.21
C LEU A 342 2.54 2.03 0.38
N SER A 343 1.66 1.60 1.32
CA SER A 343 1.61 0.23 1.85
C SER A 343 0.32 -0.48 1.43
N ASP A 344 0.36 -1.80 1.32
CA ASP A 344 -0.80 -2.60 0.87
C ASP A 344 -1.81 -2.96 1.97
N ASN A 345 -1.44 -2.86 3.23
CA ASN A 345 -2.32 -2.97 4.41
C ASN A 345 -1.60 -2.43 5.66
N GLY A 346 -2.27 -2.42 6.80
CA GLY A 346 -1.64 -2.14 8.08
C GLY A 346 -0.67 -3.24 8.52
N GLY A 347 0.08 -2.98 9.58
CA GLY A 347 1.07 -3.89 10.16
C GLY A 347 0.47 -5.25 10.51
N CYS A 348 1.28 -6.29 10.39
CA CYS A 348 0.86 -7.68 10.45
C CYS A 348 1.00 -8.27 11.85
N TYR A 349 -0.10 -8.73 12.43
CA TYR A 349 -0.11 -9.33 13.78
C TYR A 349 0.27 -10.83 13.78
N GLU A 350 0.41 -11.45 12.66
CA GLU A 350 0.55 -12.90 12.50
C GLU A 350 1.78 -13.44 13.27
N TRP A 351 1.68 -14.42 14.17
CA TRP A 351 0.45 -14.83 14.82
C TRP A 351 0.65 -14.70 16.32
N GLY A 352 -0.26 -14.03 17.01
CA GLY A 352 -0.20 -13.84 18.46
C GLY A 352 0.77 -12.74 18.92
N PRO A 353 0.93 -12.55 20.25
CA PRO A 353 1.65 -11.40 20.81
C PRO A 353 3.15 -11.39 20.50
N PHE A 354 3.74 -12.54 20.25
CA PHE A 354 5.19 -12.74 20.07
C PHE A 354 5.60 -13.14 18.65
N GLY A 355 4.65 -13.16 17.69
CA GLY A 355 4.88 -13.64 16.35
C GLY A 355 5.02 -15.17 16.27
N PHE A 356 5.73 -15.66 15.28
CA PHE A 356 5.97 -17.08 15.09
C PHE A 356 7.39 -17.38 14.62
N ASP A 357 7.80 -18.65 14.74
CA ASP A 357 9.00 -19.23 14.16
C ASP A 357 8.63 -20.38 13.21
N GLY A 358 9.31 -20.48 12.06
CA GLY A 358 9.06 -21.51 11.07
C GLY A 358 7.82 -21.27 10.22
N ARG A 359 6.77 -22.05 10.37
CA ARG A 359 5.56 -21.91 9.55
C ARG A 359 4.61 -20.87 10.12
N SER A 360 4.12 -19.98 9.27
CA SER A 360 2.98 -19.15 9.63
C SER A 360 1.75 -20.04 9.94
N ARG A 361 0.81 -19.55 10.76
CA ARG A 361 -0.40 -20.22 11.27
C ARG A 361 -0.18 -21.27 12.37
N THR A 362 1.03 -21.68 12.72
CA THR A 362 1.22 -22.56 13.88
C THR A 362 1.23 -21.77 15.19
N GLY A 363 1.57 -20.48 15.14
CA GLY A 363 1.79 -19.66 16.33
C GLY A 363 2.95 -20.14 17.21
N GLN A 364 3.68 -21.16 16.79
CA GLN A 364 4.87 -21.60 17.53
C GLN A 364 5.87 -20.44 17.57
N ASN A 365 6.32 -20.11 18.78
CA ASN A 365 7.31 -19.06 18.99
C ASN A 365 8.37 -19.54 19.97
N ASP A 366 9.58 -19.69 19.48
CA ASP A 366 10.73 -20.11 20.27
C ASP A 366 11.43 -18.90 20.88
N LEU A 367 11.61 -18.91 22.22
CA LEU A 367 12.41 -17.89 22.88
C LEU A 367 13.87 -18.02 22.47
N ARG A 368 14.43 -16.99 21.85
CA ARG A 368 15.82 -16.96 21.40
C ARG A 368 16.69 -16.20 22.39
N THR A 369 17.80 -16.80 22.78
CA THR A 369 18.78 -16.21 23.71
C THR A 369 20.21 -16.46 23.24
N GLY A 370 21.18 -15.74 23.78
CA GLY A 370 22.60 -15.94 23.47
C GLY A 370 22.91 -15.84 21.98
N LYS A 371 23.55 -16.89 21.41
CA LYS A 371 23.90 -16.93 19.99
C LYS A 371 22.65 -16.96 19.10
N ALA A 372 21.63 -17.73 19.46
CA ALA A 372 20.39 -17.84 18.68
C ALA A 372 19.63 -16.51 18.55
N LEU A 373 19.74 -15.62 19.55
CA LEU A 373 19.18 -14.27 19.47
C LEU A 373 19.79 -13.44 18.33
N ARG A 374 21.10 -13.55 18.13
CA ARG A 374 21.81 -12.82 17.06
C ARG A 374 21.53 -13.36 15.67
N GLU A 375 21.06 -14.60 15.58
CA GLU A 375 20.70 -15.27 14.32
C GLU A 375 19.30 -14.85 13.82
N ILE A 376 18.48 -14.19 14.67
CA ILE A 376 17.17 -13.69 14.26
C ILE A 376 17.34 -12.74 13.07
N GLY A 377 16.56 -12.99 12.00
CA GLY A 377 16.60 -12.23 10.76
C GLY A 377 17.71 -12.61 9.79
N GLY A 378 18.55 -13.59 10.15
CA GLY A 378 19.62 -14.11 9.28
C GLY A 378 19.12 -15.10 8.23
N ARG A 379 20.06 -15.56 7.40
CA ARG A 379 19.80 -16.57 6.36
C ARG A 379 19.20 -17.85 6.96
N GLY A 380 18.18 -18.39 6.31
CA GLY A 380 17.50 -19.61 6.73
C GLY A 380 16.61 -19.47 7.95
N THR A 381 16.40 -18.25 8.46
CA THR A 381 15.43 -17.98 9.52
C THR A 381 14.07 -17.65 8.91
N HIS A 382 12.99 -17.99 9.62
CA HIS A 382 11.64 -17.72 9.18
C HIS A 382 10.79 -17.28 10.37
N GLN A 383 10.74 -15.98 10.62
CA GLN A 383 10.19 -15.38 11.84
C GLN A 383 9.26 -14.23 11.53
N ALA A 384 8.34 -13.93 12.47
CA ALA A 384 7.51 -12.74 12.48
C ALA A 384 7.66 -11.99 13.81
N TYR A 385 7.24 -10.72 13.84
CA TYR A 385 7.42 -9.85 15.00
C TYR A 385 6.22 -9.80 15.96
N GLY A 386 5.02 -10.22 15.49
CA GLY A 386 3.84 -10.39 16.33
C GLY A 386 3.01 -9.14 16.59
N SER A 387 1.85 -9.35 17.24
CA SER A 387 0.84 -8.31 17.42
C SER A 387 1.26 -7.17 18.38
N GLY A 388 2.17 -7.40 19.32
CA GLY A 388 2.71 -6.34 20.16
C GLY A 388 3.38 -5.24 19.34
N TRP A 389 4.26 -5.62 18.44
CA TRP A 389 4.93 -4.69 17.53
C TRP A 389 4.03 -4.20 16.38
N ALA A 390 3.13 -5.04 15.87
CA ALA A 390 2.13 -4.59 14.89
C ALA A 390 1.24 -3.47 15.45
N ASN A 391 0.95 -3.49 16.76
CA ASN A 391 0.23 -2.41 17.42
C ASN A 391 1.05 -1.11 17.51
N LEU A 392 2.38 -1.20 17.63
CA LEU A 392 3.27 -0.04 17.47
C LEU A 392 3.21 0.48 16.04
N SER A 393 3.39 -0.39 15.03
CA SER A 393 3.37 -0.05 13.61
C SER A 393 2.09 0.68 13.18
N ASN A 394 0.96 0.33 13.77
CA ASN A 394 -0.35 0.92 13.46
C ASN A 394 -0.75 2.10 14.37
N THR A 395 0.16 2.60 15.22
CA THR A 395 -0.14 3.76 16.08
C THR A 395 -0.73 4.92 15.26
N PRO A 396 -1.82 5.57 15.72
CA PRO A 396 -2.50 5.40 16.99
C PRO A 396 -3.66 4.42 16.93
N PHE A 397 -3.91 3.81 15.77
CA PHE A 397 -5.08 3.00 15.50
C PHE A 397 -5.07 1.66 16.23
N ARG A 398 -6.25 1.09 16.39
CA ARG A 398 -6.43 -0.26 16.91
C ARG A 398 -6.42 -1.30 15.80
N LEU A 399 -6.02 -2.52 16.17
CA LEU A 399 -6.02 -3.71 15.33
C LEU A 399 -5.01 -3.64 14.16
N TYR A 400 -5.19 -4.53 13.17
CA TYR A 400 -4.11 -4.94 12.28
C TYR A 400 -4.62 -5.39 10.92
N LYS A 401 -3.72 -5.73 10.00
CA LYS A 401 -4.00 -6.54 8.80
C LYS A 401 -5.09 -7.58 9.07
N HIS A 402 -5.93 -7.87 8.12
CA HIS A 402 -7.14 -8.69 8.16
C HIS A 402 -8.37 -8.05 8.80
N PHE A 403 -8.23 -6.96 9.52
CA PHE A 403 -9.35 -6.21 10.10
C PHE A 403 -9.72 -5.02 9.21
N THR A 404 -11.01 -4.67 9.20
CA THR A 404 -11.52 -3.47 8.53
C THR A 404 -11.57 -2.24 9.45
N HIS A 405 -11.03 -2.37 10.67
CA HIS A 405 -10.70 -1.25 11.53
C HIS A 405 -9.53 -0.44 10.95
N GLU A 406 -9.38 0.81 11.39
CA GLU A 406 -8.38 1.73 10.82
C GLU A 406 -6.96 1.15 10.81
N GLY A 407 -6.54 0.43 11.87
CA GLY A 407 -5.22 -0.18 11.92
C GLY A 407 -4.99 -1.30 10.89
N GLY A 408 -6.05 -1.84 10.29
CA GLY A 408 -5.93 -2.86 9.24
C GLY A 408 -5.99 -2.30 7.82
N ILE A 409 -6.72 -1.19 7.62
CA ILE A 409 -7.01 -0.67 6.28
C ILE A 409 -6.44 0.72 6.01
N CYS A 410 -6.12 1.52 7.01
CA CYS A 410 -5.53 2.84 6.81
C CYS A 410 -4.00 2.73 6.72
N SER A 411 -3.44 3.18 5.61
CA SER A 411 -2.01 3.08 5.28
C SER A 411 -1.45 4.44 4.86
N PRO A 412 -0.13 4.66 4.91
CA PRO A 412 0.47 5.87 4.37
C PRO A 412 0.33 5.93 2.84
N LEU A 413 0.09 7.11 2.30
CA LEU A 413 0.28 7.45 0.89
C LEU A 413 1.02 8.78 0.77
N ILE A 414 2.12 8.76 0.03
CA ILE A 414 2.92 9.93 -0.34
C ILE A 414 2.89 10.05 -1.86
N ALA A 415 2.59 11.25 -2.39
CA ALA A 415 2.63 11.57 -3.80
C ALA A 415 3.62 12.72 -4.05
N HIS A 416 4.63 12.48 -4.88
CA HIS A 416 5.66 13.44 -5.22
C HIS A 416 5.78 13.60 -6.74
N TRP A 417 5.58 14.80 -7.25
CA TRP A 417 5.75 15.15 -8.66
C TRP A 417 5.99 16.66 -8.82
N PRO A 418 7.22 17.14 -8.80
CA PRO A 418 7.51 18.58 -8.76
C PRO A 418 6.83 19.39 -9.85
N LYS A 419 6.72 18.86 -11.08
CA LYS A 419 6.06 19.53 -12.20
C LYS A 419 4.52 19.57 -12.06
N GLY A 420 3.91 18.63 -11.35
CA GLY A 420 2.44 18.46 -11.30
C GLY A 420 1.79 18.64 -9.94
N ILE A 421 2.55 18.52 -8.86
CA ILE A 421 2.09 18.62 -7.47
C ILE A 421 3.01 19.58 -6.73
N GLN A 422 2.45 20.69 -6.24
CA GLN A 422 3.19 21.59 -5.37
C GLN A 422 3.31 20.99 -3.97
N PRO A 423 4.45 21.20 -3.26
CA PRO A 423 4.60 20.72 -1.88
C PRO A 423 3.44 21.21 -1.00
N GLN A 424 2.74 20.25 -0.38
CA GLN A 424 1.65 20.54 0.53
C GLN A 424 2.18 20.70 1.95
N LYS A 425 1.99 21.89 2.56
CA LYS A 425 2.31 22.09 3.98
C LYS A 425 1.35 21.34 4.87
N GLU A 426 0.07 21.37 4.51
CA GLU A 426 -1.00 20.72 5.23
C GLU A 426 -1.17 19.26 4.79
N TRP A 427 -1.70 18.46 5.69
CA TRP A 427 -2.08 17.09 5.39
C TRP A 427 -3.32 17.03 4.50
N VAL A 428 -3.30 16.17 3.50
CA VAL A 428 -4.49 15.85 2.72
C VAL A 428 -5.39 14.94 3.58
N ARG A 429 -6.58 15.45 3.94
CA ARG A 429 -7.52 14.75 4.84
C ARG A 429 -8.67 14.08 4.10
N ALA A 430 -8.77 14.23 2.80
CA ALA A 430 -9.79 13.58 1.99
C ALA A 430 -9.64 12.05 2.03
N PRO A 431 -10.73 11.28 2.24
CA PRO A 431 -10.69 9.83 2.20
C PRO A 431 -10.40 9.32 0.79
N ALA A 432 -9.31 8.57 0.64
CA ALA A 432 -8.88 7.96 -0.60
C ALA A 432 -8.77 6.43 -0.45
N HIS A 433 -8.78 5.69 -1.56
CA HIS A 433 -8.66 4.24 -1.58
C HIS A 433 -7.68 3.79 -2.68
N MET A 434 -7.11 2.61 -2.56
CA MET A 434 -6.18 2.05 -3.57
C MET A 434 -6.73 2.03 -4.98
N MET A 435 -8.04 1.85 -5.15
CA MET A 435 -8.68 1.88 -6.48
C MET A 435 -8.58 3.25 -7.17
N ASP A 436 -8.25 4.31 -6.44
CA ASP A 436 -8.10 5.68 -6.95
C ASP A 436 -6.81 5.90 -7.73
N ILE A 437 -5.83 5.03 -7.54
CA ILE A 437 -4.54 5.13 -8.23
C ILE A 437 -4.70 4.96 -9.74
N MET A 438 -5.56 4.04 -10.20
CA MET A 438 -5.81 3.85 -11.63
C MET A 438 -6.35 5.13 -12.29
N PRO A 439 -7.47 5.75 -11.88
CA PRO A 439 -7.95 7.00 -12.50
C PRO A 439 -6.97 8.16 -12.30
N THR A 440 -6.19 8.20 -11.23
CA THR A 440 -5.13 9.20 -11.03
C THR A 440 -4.04 9.05 -12.08
N LEU A 441 -3.56 7.86 -12.35
CA LEU A 441 -2.54 7.63 -13.39
C LEU A 441 -3.09 7.84 -14.81
N ILE A 442 -4.37 7.54 -15.04
CA ILE A 442 -5.04 7.86 -16.32
C ILE A 442 -5.03 9.37 -16.56
N GLU A 443 -5.40 10.18 -15.56
CA GLU A 443 -5.38 11.64 -15.66
C GLU A 443 -3.96 12.16 -15.91
N ALA A 444 -2.96 11.68 -15.13
CA ALA A 444 -1.56 12.09 -15.28
C ALA A 444 -0.99 11.80 -16.68
N SER A 445 -1.33 10.65 -17.21
CA SER A 445 -0.78 10.12 -18.47
C SER A 445 -1.60 10.47 -19.69
N SER A 446 -2.80 11.05 -19.53
CA SER A 446 -3.80 11.17 -20.59
C SER A 446 -4.12 9.84 -21.27
N ALA A 447 -3.99 8.73 -20.54
CA ALA A 447 -4.33 7.39 -21.03
C ALA A 447 -5.85 7.21 -21.14
N HIS A 448 -6.25 6.18 -21.87
CA HIS A 448 -7.66 5.87 -22.07
C HIS A 448 -8.05 4.56 -21.39
N TYR A 449 -9.07 4.59 -20.54
CA TYR A 449 -9.59 3.36 -19.94
C TYR A 449 -10.45 2.61 -20.97
N PRO A 450 -10.12 1.35 -21.32
CA PRO A 450 -10.84 0.63 -22.36
C PRO A 450 -12.20 0.14 -21.86
N LYS A 451 -13.23 0.20 -22.70
CA LYS A 451 -14.54 -0.38 -22.42
C LYS A 451 -14.61 -1.87 -22.80
N LYS A 452 -13.70 -2.36 -23.63
CA LYS A 452 -13.64 -3.73 -24.12
C LYS A 452 -12.22 -4.27 -24.15
N LYS A 453 -12.10 -5.56 -23.95
CA LYS A 453 -10.88 -6.36 -24.04
C LYS A 453 -11.19 -7.64 -24.85
N SER A 454 -10.18 -8.42 -25.23
CA SER A 454 -10.36 -9.67 -25.98
C SER A 454 -11.29 -10.70 -25.32
N GLY A 455 -11.51 -10.61 -24.01
CA GLY A 455 -12.42 -11.47 -23.24
C GLY A 455 -13.85 -10.93 -23.04
N GLY A 456 -14.19 -9.76 -23.61
CA GLY A 456 -15.50 -9.14 -23.44
C GLY A 456 -15.46 -7.71 -22.91
N ASP A 457 -16.54 -7.29 -22.25
CA ASP A 457 -16.64 -5.96 -21.66
C ASP A 457 -15.75 -5.84 -20.42
N VAL A 458 -15.14 -4.65 -20.23
CA VAL A 458 -14.35 -4.29 -19.06
C VAL A 458 -15.26 -3.57 -18.06
N LEU A 459 -15.17 -3.94 -16.80
CA LEU A 459 -15.92 -3.28 -15.72
C LEU A 459 -15.52 -1.80 -15.61
N PRO A 460 -16.47 -0.89 -15.35
CA PRO A 460 -16.18 0.52 -15.15
C PRO A 460 -15.32 0.73 -13.89
N LEU A 461 -14.53 1.80 -13.88
CA LEU A 461 -13.74 2.20 -12.71
C LEU A 461 -14.63 2.50 -11.50
N GLU A 462 -14.19 2.08 -10.33
CA GLU A 462 -14.77 2.42 -9.02
C GLU A 462 -14.05 3.60 -8.35
N GLY A 463 -12.78 3.80 -8.68
CA GLY A 463 -11.94 4.85 -8.12
C GLY A 463 -12.21 6.24 -8.73
N THR A 464 -11.71 7.25 -8.03
CA THR A 464 -11.72 8.67 -8.42
C THR A 464 -10.30 9.21 -8.45
N SER A 465 -9.97 10.12 -9.38
CA SER A 465 -8.65 10.74 -9.42
C SER A 465 -8.34 11.51 -8.14
N LEU A 466 -7.13 11.34 -7.62
CA LEU A 466 -6.61 12.03 -6.43
C LEU A 466 -5.91 13.36 -6.76
N PHE A 467 -5.80 13.76 -8.02
CA PHE A 467 -5.15 15.03 -8.37
C PHE A 467 -5.77 16.27 -7.74
N PRO A 468 -7.09 16.40 -7.61
CA PRO A 468 -7.67 17.49 -6.84
C PRO A 468 -7.12 17.53 -5.41
N ALA A 469 -7.11 16.39 -4.71
CA ALA A 469 -6.59 16.28 -3.35
C ALA A 469 -5.09 16.57 -3.26
N PHE A 470 -4.27 16.08 -4.20
CA PHE A 470 -2.84 16.39 -4.27
C PHE A 470 -2.55 17.88 -4.54
N ARG A 471 -3.51 18.64 -5.03
CA ARG A 471 -3.43 20.09 -5.27
C ARG A 471 -4.15 20.92 -4.20
N GLY A 472 -4.56 20.30 -3.09
CA GLY A 472 -5.23 20.96 -1.97
C GLY A 472 -6.71 21.27 -2.21
N HIS A 473 -7.37 20.57 -3.14
CA HIS A 473 -8.80 20.67 -3.40
C HIS A 473 -9.54 19.43 -2.87
N ASP A 474 -10.82 19.58 -2.63
CA ASP A 474 -11.67 18.46 -2.22
C ASP A 474 -11.88 17.46 -3.36
N ILE A 475 -12.07 16.18 -2.99
CA ILE A 475 -12.58 15.14 -3.87
C ILE A 475 -14.04 14.84 -3.50
N PRO A 476 -14.86 14.36 -4.45
CA PRO A 476 -16.25 14.05 -4.18
C PRO A 476 -16.42 13.08 -3.00
N GLU A 477 -17.35 13.37 -2.11
CA GLU A 477 -17.74 12.44 -1.06
C GLU A 477 -18.34 11.16 -1.70
N ARG A 478 -17.98 10.02 -1.15
CA ARG A 478 -18.43 8.73 -1.67
C ARG A 478 -18.52 7.69 -0.57
N THR A 479 -19.24 6.63 -0.87
CA THR A 479 -19.26 5.42 -0.06
C THR A 479 -18.08 4.52 -0.41
N ILE A 480 -17.37 4.02 0.60
CA ILE A 480 -16.29 3.05 0.45
C ILE A 480 -16.66 1.80 1.27
N GLY A 481 -16.83 0.68 0.58
CA GLY A 481 -17.13 -0.61 1.21
C GLY A 481 -15.87 -1.47 1.34
N PHE A 482 -15.86 -2.31 2.36
CA PHE A 482 -14.76 -3.23 2.65
C PHE A 482 -15.30 -4.62 2.97
N ASP A 483 -14.62 -5.63 2.44
CA ASP A 483 -14.85 -7.04 2.76
C ASP A 483 -13.52 -7.80 2.74
N HIS A 484 -13.25 -8.53 3.81
CA HIS A 484 -12.14 -9.48 3.83
C HIS A 484 -12.35 -10.59 4.87
N GLN A 485 -12.63 -11.84 4.43
CA GLN A 485 -12.64 -13.04 5.27
C GLN A 485 -13.45 -12.92 6.56
N GLY A 486 -14.63 -12.29 6.51
CA GLY A 486 -15.50 -12.08 7.65
C GLY A 486 -15.11 -10.86 8.50
N ALA A 487 -14.44 -9.90 7.91
CA ALA A 487 -14.34 -8.54 8.39
C ALA A 487 -14.96 -7.63 7.33
N HIS A 488 -15.96 -6.85 7.71
CA HIS A 488 -16.76 -6.01 6.82
C HIS A 488 -16.77 -4.58 7.34
N ALA A 489 -16.85 -3.60 6.46
CA ALA A 489 -17.09 -2.22 6.85
C ALA A 489 -17.72 -1.43 5.71
N LEU A 490 -18.42 -0.36 6.07
CA LEU A 490 -18.86 0.68 5.14
C LEU A 490 -18.54 2.04 5.72
N ARG A 491 -17.90 2.87 4.93
CA ARG A 491 -17.70 4.28 5.24
C ARG A 491 -18.55 5.16 4.33
N GLN A 492 -19.30 6.08 4.93
CA GLN A 492 -20.10 7.11 4.25
C GLN A 492 -19.81 8.46 4.91
N GLY A 493 -19.04 9.31 4.23
CA GLY A 493 -18.54 10.54 4.82
C GLY A 493 -17.72 10.26 6.08
N ASP A 494 -18.17 10.83 7.21
CA ASP A 494 -17.52 10.64 8.51
C ASP A 494 -18.00 9.40 9.28
N TRP A 495 -19.05 8.74 8.81
CA TRP A 495 -19.60 7.59 9.50
C TRP A 495 -19.03 6.28 8.97
N LYS A 496 -18.73 5.37 9.89
CA LYS A 496 -18.23 4.02 9.56
C LYS A 496 -18.90 2.97 10.42
N ILE A 497 -19.42 1.93 9.77
CA ILE A 497 -19.83 0.70 10.45
C ILE A 497 -18.81 -0.39 10.21
N ILE A 498 -18.62 -1.27 11.20
CA ILE A 498 -17.68 -2.39 11.16
C ILE A 498 -18.32 -3.64 11.74
N TRP A 499 -18.04 -4.77 11.12
CA TRP A 499 -18.34 -6.08 11.64
C TRP A 499 -17.14 -7.01 11.47
N SER A 500 -16.80 -7.79 12.49
CA SER A 500 -15.68 -8.72 12.39
C SER A 500 -15.88 -9.97 13.23
N LYS A 501 -15.87 -11.13 12.58
CA LYS A 501 -15.91 -12.43 13.25
C LYS A 501 -14.70 -12.74 14.12
N ARG A 502 -13.61 -11.97 13.98
CA ARG A 502 -12.36 -12.14 14.72
C ARG A 502 -12.35 -11.42 16.07
N MET A 503 -13.39 -10.67 16.38
CA MET A 503 -13.53 -10.00 17.67
C MET A 503 -14.29 -10.91 18.65
N PRO A 504 -13.97 -10.88 19.96
CA PRO A 504 -14.64 -11.72 20.97
C PRO A 504 -16.16 -11.55 21.02
N GLU A 505 -16.64 -10.35 20.70
CA GLU A 505 -18.06 -9.97 20.76
C GLU A 505 -18.64 -9.70 19.35
N ALA A 506 -18.05 -10.26 18.30
CA ALA A 506 -18.28 -9.94 16.89
C ALA A 506 -19.63 -10.38 16.33
N ILE A 507 -20.72 -10.24 17.06
CA ILE A 507 -22.06 -10.67 16.60
C ILE A 507 -22.89 -9.49 16.06
N CYS A 508 -22.41 -8.26 16.17
CA CYS A 508 -23.13 -7.06 15.77
C CYS A 508 -22.24 -6.05 15.06
N TRP A 509 -22.86 -5.11 14.34
CA TRP A 509 -22.18 -3.96 13.77
C TRP A 509 -21.79 -2.96 14.86
N GLU A 510 -20.53 -2.52 14.85
CA GLU A 510 -20.02 -1.35 15.54
C GLU A 510 -20.30 -0.10 14.70
N LEU A 511 -20.47 1.07 15.30
CA LEU A 511 -20.69 2.36 14.61
C LEU A 511 -19.76 3.45 15.16
N TYR A 512 -19.05 4.12 14.28
CA TYR A 512 -18.10 5.20 14.63
C TYR A 512 -18.37 6.48 13.82
N ASN A 513 -18.17 7.64 14.46
CA ASN A 513 -18.06 8.93 13.78
C ASN A 513 -16.59 9.32 13.70
N LEU A 514 -15.97 9.13 12.53
CA LEU A 514 -14.55 9.38 12.34
C LEU A 514 -14.16 10.87 12.37
N ALA A 515 -15.14 11.79 12.29
CA ALA A 515 -14.91 13.21 12.49
C ALA A 515 -14.62 13.56 13.97
N ASP A 516 -15.16 12.78 14.91
CA ASP A 516 -15.00 12.99 16.35
C ASP A 516 -14.08 11.94 17.00
N ASP A 517 -13.99 10.76 16.39
CA ASP A 517 -13.27 9.58 16.90
C ASP A 517 -12.56 8.84 15.76
N ARG A 518 -11.43 9.37 15.34
CA ARG A 518 -10.62 8.80 14.25
C ARG A 518 -10.01 7.43 14.60
N CYS A 519 -9.94 7.12 15.88
CA CYS A 519 -9.30 5.90 16.41
C CYS A 519 -10.29 4.80 16.81
N GLU A 520 -11.60 4.97 16.53
CA GLU A 520 -12.64 3.96 16.74
C GLU A 520 -12.73 3.48 18.21
N MET A 521 -12.72 4.44 19.14
CA MET A 521 -12.73 4.17 20.58
C MET A 521 -14.11 4.11 21.21
N THR A 522 -15.08 4.79 20.60
CA THR A 522 -16.43 4.95 21.16
C THR A 522 -17.46 4.38 20.20
N ASP A 523 -17.88 3.14 20.43
CA ASP A 523 -18.98 2.53 19.68
C ASP A 523 -20.30 3.25 19.98
N LEU A 524 -20.92 3.76 18.92
CA LEU A 524 -22.20 4.48 18.95
C LEU A 524 -23.40 3.61 18.53
N ALA A 525 -23.20 2.32 18.25
CA ALA A 525 -24.23 1.45 17.70
C ALA A 525 -25.49 1.41 18.59
N ALA A 526 -25.32 1.24 19.91
CA ALA A 526 -26.43 1.23 20.86
C ALA A 526 -27.16 2.58 20.96
N LYS A 527 -26.49 3.70 20.65
CA LYS A 527 -27.08 5.05 20.69
C LYS A 527 -27.77 5.45 19.40
N GLN A 528 -27.41 4.81 18.27
CA GLN A 528 -27.92 5.13 16.94
C GLN A 528 -28.32 3.88 16.13
N PRO A 529 -29.22 3.03 16.65
CA PRO A 529 -29.59 1.78 16.01
C PRO A 529 -30.17 1.95 14.60
N ASP A 530 -30.94 3.00 14.37
CA ASP A 530 -31.51 3.30 13.04
C ASP A 530 -30.42 3.63 12.00
N ARG A 531 -29.33 4.27 12.42
CA ARG A 531 -28.19 4.54 11.53
C ARG A 531 -27.45 3.25 11.20
N VAL A 532 -27.22 2.42 12.21
CA VAL A 532 -26.60 1.08 12.02
C VAL A 532 -27.40 0.27 11.01
N GLN A 533 -28.72 0.19 11.19
CA GLN A 533 -29.60 -0.57 10.29
C GLN A 533 -29.53 -0.05 8.84
N ARG A 534 -29.61 1.26 8.63
CA ARG A 534 -29.48 1.84 7.28
C ARG A 534 -28.12 1.54 6.65
N MET A 535 -27.03 1.82 7.38
CA MET A 535 -25.68 1.60 6.83
C MET A 535 -25.36 0.12 6.61
N ALA A 536 -25.91 -0.79 7.43
CA ALA A 536 -25.80 -2.23 7.20
C ALA A 536 -26.52 -2.64 5.90
N SER A 537 -27.75 -2.13 5.67
CA SER A 537 -28.47 -2.34 4.42
C SER A 537 -27.71 -1.76 3.21
N ASP A 538 -27.13 -0.57 3.34
CA ASP A 538 -26.31 0.03 2.29
C ASP A 538 -25.04 -0.80 2.01
N TRP A 539 -24.43 -1.41 3.04
CA TRP A 539 -23.33 -2.34 2.88
C TRP A 539 -23.75 -3.60 2.11
N GLU A 540 -24.91 -4.17 2.41
CA GLU A 540 -25.45 -5.35 1.72
C GLU A 540 -25.73 -5.05 0.23
N GLU A 541 -26.30 -3.87 -0.07
CA GLU A 541 -26.50 -3.42 -1.45
C GLU A 541 -25.16 -3.27 -2.19
N TRP A 542 -24.17 -2.62 -1.57
CA TRP A 542 -22.82 -2.52 -2.09
C TRP A 542 -22.20 -3.91 -2.30
N ALA A 543 -22.27 -4.79 -1.32
CA ALA A 543 -21.72 -6.15 -1.35
C ALA A 543 -22.28 -6.97 -2.51
N SER A 544 -23.60 -6.89 -2.71
CA SER A 544 -24.29 -7.53 -3.83
C SER A 544 -23.82 -6.99 -5.19
N ARG A 545 -23.65 -5.67 -5.29
CA ARG A 545 -23.21 -4.99 -6.53
C ARG A 545 -21.78 -5.37 -6.95
N VAL A 546 -20.92 -5.61 -5.98
CA VAL A 546 -19.50 -5.90 -6.23
C VAL A 546 -19.13 -7.38 -6.07
N ASP A 547 -20.09 -8.29 -6.11
CA ASP A 547 -19.89 -9.74 -6.02
C ASP A 547 -19.27 -10.23 -4.70
N VAL A 548 -19.52 -9.55 -3.58
CA VAL A 548 -19.16 -10.06 -2.25
C VAL A 548 -20.09 -11.20 -1.86
N HIS A 549 -19.52 -12.35 -1.55
CA HIS A 549 -20.28 -13.47 -1.04
C HIS A 549 -20.46 -13.35 0.48
N TRP A 550 -21.64 -12.94 0.88
CA TRP A 550 -22.04 -12.78 2.28
C TRP A 550 -23.18 -13.73 2.66
N THR A 551 -23.06 -14.33 3.81
CA THR A 551 -24.15 -15.08 4.46
C THR A 551 -24.32 -14.51 5.85
N GLU A 552 -25.49 -13.96 6.13
CA GLU A 552 -25.81 -13.42 7.45
C GLU A 552 -25.66 -14.50 8.53
N PRO A 553 -24.97 -14.18 9.65
CA PRO A 553 -24.90 -15.11 10.78
C PRO A 553 -26.29 -15.44 11.32
N ALA A 554 -26.57 -16.71 11.63
CA ALA A 554 -27.87 -17.20 12.08
C ALA A 554 -28.40 -16.55 13.37
N SER A 555 -27.61 -15.78 14.09
CA SER A 555 -27.96 -15.10 15.35
C SER A 555 -28.60 -13.73 15.18
N GLN A 556 -28.74 -13.21 13.96
CA GLN A 556 -29.38 -11.90 13.69
C GLN A 556 -30.83 -12.03 13.15
N LYS A 557 -31.41 -13.27 13.14
CA LYS A 557 -32.82 -13.50 12.78
C LYS A 557 -33.70 -13.54 14.01
#